data_8385d9ecf3dd41eb2db04a7d6abdb6fc
#
_entry.id   8385d9ecf3dd41eb2db04a7d6abdb6fc
#
_cell.length_a   1.000
_cell.length_b   1.000
_cell.length_c   1.000
_cell.angle_alpha   90.00
_cell.angle_beta   90.00
_cell.angle_gamma   90.00
#
_symmetry.space_group_name_H-M   'P 1'
#
loop_
_entity.id
_entity.type
_entity.pdbx_description
1 polymer ?
#
loop_
_entity_poly.entity_id
_entity_poly.type
_entity_poly.pdbx_seq_one_letter_code
_entity_poly.pdbx_strand_id
1 'polypeptide(L)'
;MSNVSLAAPAPSISDHIEAPNDKRRCATSALAERLRRVAEEVRNTDPAGAMLLDRLAWRLFRCARSGKLGTGWRCWASYCPRCSRQTAIKYRKRLERRMRSCVAPGAAPHGFALLTLTVAAPGPIHGHQILRDARARLCRGHLVRAVIAGGDGHVHVEPVRGADADGWNVHLHAIVELACPLRRVDTSELQIAWAGVLAHFGAKGSLDLRQQGNLKNEFFRDGRASQLP
;
A
#
# COMPACT_ATOMS: atom_id res chain seq x y z
N MET A 1 -14.95 55.04 36.15
CA MET A 1 -13.76 54.56 35.45
C MET A 1 -13.97 53.08 35.11
N SER A 2 -14.41 52.78 33.89
CA SER A 2 -14.82 51.42 33.48
C SER A 2 -13.64 50.79 32.75
N ASN A 3 -13.10 49.69 33.33
CA ASN A 3 -12.05 48.89 32.71
C ASN A 3 -12.64 48.09 31.53
N VAL A 4 -12.28 48.45 30.33
CA VAL A 4 -12.54 47.69 29.11
C VAL A 4 -11.44 46.60 29.03
N SER A 5 -11.83 45.37 29.35
CA SER A 5 -10.95 44.19 29.16
C SER A 5 -10.86 43.90 27.65
N LEU A 6 -9.71 44.16 27.05
CA LEU A 6 -9.38 43.77 25.68
C LEU A 6 -9.24 42.23 25.61
N ALA A 7 -10.23 41.56 25.06
CA ALA A 7 -10.16 40.15 24.78
C ALA A 7 -9.03 39.90 23.74
N ALA A 8 -8.16 38.93 24.03
CA ALA A 8 -7.11 38.52 23.11
C ALA A 8 -7.73 38.06 21.77
N PRO A 9 -7.10 38.38 20.63
CA PRO A 9 -7.59 37.96 19.32
C PRO A 9 -7.63 36.44 19.24
N ALA A 10 -8.73 35.90 18.74
CA ALA A 10 -8.87 34.46 18.52
C ALA A 10 -7.78 33.98 17.53
N PRO A 11 -7.15 32.82 17.78
CA PRO A 11 -6.11 32.30 16.91
C PRO A 11 -6.66 32.10 15.49
N SER A 12 -5.91 32.57 14.51
CA SER A 12 -6.33 32.49 13.10
C SER A 12 -6.39 31.03 12.63
N ILE A 13 -7.37 30.71 11.80
CA ILE A 13 -7.57 29.35 11.22
C ILE A 13 -6.32 28.85 10.48
N SER A 14 -5.44 29.74 10.01
CA SER A 14 -4.16 29.42 9.37
C SER A 14 -3.17 28.74 10.32
N ASP A 15 -3.12 29.11 11.60
CA ASP A 15 -2.12 28.61 12.57
C ASP A 15 -2.38 27.14 12.94
N HIS A 16 -3.63 26.68 12.91
CA HIS A 16 -4.00 25.30 13.19
C HIS A 16 -3.74 24.31 12.05
N ILE A 17 -3.56 24.79 10.81
CA ILE A 17 -3.35 23.93 9.63
C ILE A 17 -1.85 23.65 9.38
N GLU A 18 -0.96 24.55 9.80
CA GLU A 18 0.48 24.41 9.54
C GLU A 18 1.16 23.42 10.50
N ALA A 19 0.81 23.40 11.78
CA ALA A 19 1.44 22.55 12.77
C ALA A 19 1.40 21.04 12.46
N PRO A 20 0.28 20.43 12.00
CA PRO A 20 0.27 19.03 11.59
C PRO A 20 1.10 18.74 10.33
N ASN A 21 1.26 19.73 9.46
CA ASN A 21 2.02 19.58 8.22
C ASN A 21 3.53 19.61 8.49
N ASP A 22 3.99 20.41 9.43
CA ASP A 22 5.39 20.48 9.84
C ASP A 22 5.83 19.20 10.58
N LYS A 23 5.02 18.66 11.48
CA LYS A 23 5.27 17.35 12.11
C LYS A 23 5.47 16.24 11.07
N ARG A 24 4.63 16.21 10.03
CA ARG A 24 4.74 15.22 8.95
C ARG A 24 5.95 15.45 8.05
N ARG A 25 6.38 16.69 7.87
CA ARG A 25 7.63 17.01 7.16
C ARG A 25 8.83 16.53 7.94
N CYS A 26 8.89 16.80 9.23
CA CYS A 26 9.95 16.30 10.11
C CYS A 26 10.02 14.77 10.10
N ALA A 27 8.88 14.08 10.24
CA ALA A 27 8.82 12.63 10.13
C ALA A 27 9.28 12.11 8.76
N THR A 28 8.96 12.83 7.68
CA THR A 28 9.41 12.47 6.32
C THR A 28 10.92 12.65 6.14
N SER A 29 11.51 13.72 6.71
CA SER A 29 12.96 13.92 6.75
C SER A 29 13.66 12.85 7.57
N ALA A 30 13.18 12.57 8.76
CA ALA A 30 13.73 11.54 9.63
C ALA A 30 13.72 10.15 8.97
N LEU A 31 12.64 9.80 8.26
CA LEU A 31 12.57 8.56 7.48
C LEU A 31 13.60 8.56 6.34
N ALA A 32 13.78 9.67 5.64
CA ALA A 32 14.78 9.79 4.58
C ALA A 32 16.20 9.57 5.12
N GLU A 33 16.53 10.15 6.26
CA GLU A 33 17.83 9.97 6.91
C GLU A 33 18.06 8.52 7.38
N ARG A 34 17.02 7.87 7.91
CA ARG A 34 17.10 6.44 8.28
C ARG A 34 17.38 5.58 7.07
N LEU A 35 16.69 5.79 5.95
CA LEU A 35 16.93 5.03 4.72
C LEU A 35 18.34 5.23 4.19
N ARG A 36 18.91 6.44 4.27
CA ARG A 36 20.30 6.70 3.88
C ARG A 36 21.29 5.93 4.76
N ARG A 37 21.09 5.93 6.08
CA ARG A 37 21.95 5.15 6.99
C ARG A 37 21.91 3.66 6.67
N VAL A 38 20.72 3.09 6.47
CA VAL A 38 20.58 1.68 6.07
C VAL A 38 21.25 1.42 4.71
N ALA A 39 21.11 2.35 3.75
CA ALA A 39 21.80 2.24 2.46
C ALA A 39 23.33 2.17 2.62
N GLU A 40 23.88 2.98 3.51
CA GLU A 40 25.32 2.97 3.84
C GLU A 40 25.76 1.64 4.44
N GLU A 41 25.00 1.12 5.43
CA GLU A 41 25.29 -0.14 6.11
C GLU A 41 25.30 -1.35 5.15
N VAL A 42 24.36 -1.38 4.19
CA VAL A 42 24.23 -2.52 3.26
C VAL A 42 25.02 -2.34 1.95
N ARG A 43 25.69 -1.21 1.75
CA ARG A 43 26.33 -0.86 0.46
C ARG A 43 27.35 -1.88 -0.02
N ASN A 44 28.10 -2.46 0.90
CA ASN A 44 29.14 -3.44 0.58
C ASN A 44 28.58 -4.86 0.35
N THR A 45 27.42 -5.18 0.94
CA THR A 45 26.80 -6.51 0.85
C THR A 45 25.69 -6.58 -0.20
N ASP A 46 24.96 -5.47 -0.41
CA ASP A 46 23.89 -5.33 -1.41
C ASP A 46 23.94 -3.94 -2.06
N PRO A 47 24.83 -3.71 -3.03
CA PRO A 47 24.95 -2.43 -3.72
C PRO A 47 23.65 -2.00 -4.45
N ALA A 48 22.90 -2.98 -4.98
CA ALA A 48 21.65 -2.71 -5.68
C ALA A 48 20.55 -2.24 -4.72
N GLY A 49 20.43 -2.89 -3.57
CA GLY A 49 19.54 -2.49 -2.48
C GLY A 49 19.91 -1.12 -1.92
N ALA A 50 21.21 -0.87 -1.69
CA ALA A 50 21.70 0.44 -1.25
C ALA A 50 21.31 1.56 -2.22
N MET A 51 21.51 1.35 -3.52
CA MET A 51 21.11 2.33 -4.54
C MET A 51 19.59 2.60 -4.56
N LEU A 52 18.79 1.56 -4.35
CA LEU A 52 17.34 1.71 -4.25
C LEU A 52 16.94 2.52 -3.01
N LEU A 53 17.52 2.23 -1.86
CA LEU A 53 17.29 2.95 -0.61
C LEU A 53 17.71 4.42 -0.73
N ASP A 54 18.83 4.73 -1.36
CA ASP A 54 19.25 6.10 -1.64
C ASP A 54 18.24 6.85 -2.52
N ARG A 55 17.74 6.22 -3.58
CA ARG A 55 16.68 6.82 -4.43
C ARG A 55 15.39 7.09 -3.65
N LEU A 56 14.99 6.17 -2.78
CA LEU A 56 13.81 6.34 -1.92
C LEU A 56 14.04 7.47 -0.92
N ALA A 57 15.20 7.51 -0.26
CA ALA A 57 15.59 8.57 0.66
C ALA A 57 15.59 9.95 -0.02
N TRP A 58 16.17 10.06 -1.20
CA TRP A 58 16.17 11.29 -1.97
C TRP A 58 14.76 11.79 -2.31
N ARG A 59 13.86 10.87 -2.75
CA ARG A 59 12.46 11.22 -3.00
C ARG A 59 11.76 11.73 -1.75
N LEU A 60 11.96 11.11 -0.60
CA LEU A 60 11.39 11.56 0.66
C LEU A 60 11.94 12.92 1.08
N PHE A 61 13.25 13.11 1.00
CA PHE A 61 13.90 14.37 1.33
C PHE A 61 13.39 15.52 0.47
N ARG A 62 13.30 15.33 -0.84
CA ARG A 62 12.71 16.30 -1.76
C ARG A 62 11.23 16.58 -1.40
N CYS A 63 10.47 15.56 -1.02
CA CYS A 63 9.07 15.71 -0.60
C CYS A 63 8.97 16.53 0.70
N ALA A 64 9.82 16.30 1.68
CA ALA A 64 9.82 17.03 2.94
C ALA A 64 10.13 18.53 2.73
N ARG A 65 11.06 18.86 1.83
CA ARG A 65 11.50 20.24 1.57
C ARG A 65 10.59 21.04 0.65
N SER A 66 9.88 20.39 -0.26
CA SER A 66 9.15 21.05 -1.35
C SER A 66 8.09 22.06 -0.89
N GLY A 67 7.51 21.88 0.29
CA GLY A 67 6.50 22.82 0.79
C GLY A 67 7.07 24.14 1.30
N LYS A 68 8.32 24.16 1.79
CA LYS A 68 9.01 25.39 2.20
C LYS A 68 9.40 26.27 1.00
N LEU A 69 9.52 25.65 -0.17
CA LEU A 69 9.94 26.30 -1.42
C LEU A 69 8.75 26.67 -2.32
N GLY A 70 7.51 26.56 -1.84
CA GLY A 70 6.33 26.86 -2.65
C GLY A 70 6.05 25.91 -3.82
N THR A 71 6.93 24.93 -4.08
CA THR A 71 6.86 24.06 -5.26
C THR A 71 5.76 23.00 -5.20
N GLY A 72 5.13 22.79 -4.03
CA GLY A 72 4.02 21.85 -3.85
C GLY A 72 4.28 20.39 -4.22
N TRP A 73 5.54 20.06 -4.61
CA TRP A 73 5.89 18.72 -5.09
C TRP A 73 5.63 17.64 -4.03
N ARG A 74 5.08 16.52 -4.45
CA ARG A 74 4.74 15.38 -3.62
C ARG A 74 5.29 14.09 -4.21
N CYS A 75 5.87 13.22 -3.38
CA CYS A 75 6.36 11.90 -3.86
C CYS A 75 5.24 10.89 -4.11
N TRP A 76 4.05 11.12 -3.55
CA TRP A 76 2.87 10.23 -3.62
C TRP A 76 3.12 8.80 -3.15
N ALA A 77 4.22 8.57 -2.45
CA ALA A 77 4.52 7.25 -1.90
C ALA A 77 3.63 6.96 -0.68
N SER A 78 3.12 5.74 -0.58
CA SER A 78 2.28 5.29 0.54
C SER A 78 3.04 5.29 1.87
N TYR A 79 4.33 4.98 1.83
CA TYR A 79 5.22 5.01 3.00
C TYR A 79 5.69 6.41 3.43
N CYS A 80 5.40 7.47 2.67
CA CYS A 80 5.79 8.83 3.00
C CYS A 80 4.82 9.42 4.04
N PRO A 81 5.27 9.80 5.26
CA PRO A 81 4.39 10.35 6.30
C PRO A 81 3.60 11.59 5.85
N ARG A 82 4.17 12.38 4.94
CA ARG A 82 3.51 13.56 4.37
C ARG A 82 2.45 13.21 3.32
N CYS A 83 2.69 12.19 2.51
CA CYS A 83 1.85 11.84 1.37
C CYS A 83 0.85 10.73 1.67
N SER A 84 1.11 9.86 2.64
CA SER A 84 0.35 8.63 2.92
C SER A 84 -1.15 8.88 3.02
N ARG A 85 -1.60 9.88 3.80
CA ARG A 85 -3.02 10.21 3.93
C ARG A 85 -3.65 10.60 2.59
N GLN A 86 -2.98 11.44 1.79
CA GLN A 86 -3.51 11.86 0.49
C GLN A 86 -3.51 10.73 -0.52
N THR A 87 -2.49 9.87 -0.46
CA THR A 87 -2.42 8.65 -1.27
C THR A 87 -3.57 7.71 -0.90
N ALA A 88 -3.82 7.50 0.39
CA ALA A 88 -4.96 6.70 0.87
C ALA A 88 -6.31 7.27 0.42
N ILE A 89 -6.51 8.60 0.51
CA ILE A 89 -7.74 9.26 0.04
C ILE A 89 -7.91 9.07 -1.48
N LYS A 90 -6.84 9.24 -2.27
CA LYS A 90 -6.90 9.01 -3.72
C LYS A 90 -7.23 7.57 -4.07
N TYR A 91 -6.59 6.63 -3.37
CA TYR A 91 -6.84 5.20 -3.53
C TYR A 91 -8.29 4.86 -3.19
N ARG A 92 -8.79 5.34 -2.04
CA ARG A 92 -10.18 5.17 -1.63
C ARG A 92 -11.16 5.71 -2.68
N LYS A 93 -10.97 6.95 -3.17
CA LYS A 93 -11.83 7.55 -4.20
C LYS A 93 -11.80 6.78 -5.53
N ARG A 94 -10.64 6.20 -5.89
CA ARG A 94 -10.50 5.35 -7.08
C ARG A 94 -11.27 4.04 -6.89
N LEU A 95 -11.13 3.41 -5.73
CA LEU A 95 -11.85 2.19 -5.37
C LEU A 95 -13.36 2.44 -5.34
N GLU A 96 -13.82 3.50 -4.67
CA GLU A 96 -15.24 3.88 -4.63
C GLU A 96 -15.82 4.10 -6.03
N ARG A 97 -15.10 4.79 -6.92
CA ARG A 97 -15.53 4.97 -8.32
C ARG A 97 -15.66 3.64 -9.05
N ARG A 98 -14.67 2.76 -8.89
CA ARG A 98 -14.70 1.43 -9.51
C ARG A 98 -15.87 0.61 -8.97
N MET A 99 -16.07 0.59 -7.66
CA MET A 99 -17.21 -0.11 -7.05
C MET A 99 -18.55 0.43 -7.55
N ARG A 100 -18.70 1.75 -7.68
CA ARG A 100 -19.93 2.35 -8.24
C ARG A 100 -20.15 1.97 -9.70
N SER A 101 -19.10 1.96 -10.52
CA SER A 101 -19.23 1.52 -11.92
C SER A 101 -19.61 0.06 -12.05
N CYS A 102 -19.23 -0.77 -11.09
CA CYS A 102 -19.56 -2.20 -11.07
C CYS A 102 -20.96 -2.50 -10.46
N VAL A 103 -21.60 -1.53 -9.80
CA VAL A 103 -22.98 -1.66 -9.30
C VAL A 103 -23.99 -1.23 -10.36
N ALA A 104 -23.54 -0.61 -11.46
CA ALA A 104 -24.42 -0.32 -12.60
C ALA A 104 -25.01 -1.63 -13.17
N PRO A 105 -26.29 -1.61 -13.59
CA PRO A 105 -26.92 -2.81 -14.15
C PRO A 105 -26.07 -3.39 -15.29
N GLY A 106 -25.70 -4.67 -15.15
CA GLY A 106 -24.86 -5.38 -16.13
C GLY A 106 -23.35 -5.31 -15.93
N ALA A 107 -22.84 -4.46 -15.01
CA ALA A 107 -21.42 -4.43 -14.66
C ALA A 107 -21.16 -5.30 -13.41
N ALA A 108 -20.08 -6.11 -13.42
CA ALA A 108 -19.69 -7.01 -12.33
C ALA A 108 -20.82 -7.91 -11.80
N PRO A 109 -21.46 -8.74 -12.63
CA PRO A 109 -22.61 -9.58 -12.24
C PRO A 109 -22.26 -10.58 -11.13
N HIS A 110 -20.97 -10.79 -10.86
CA HIS A 110 -20.50 -11.80 -9.91
C HIS A 110 -19.89 -11.19 -8.64
N GLY A 111 -19.86 -9.85 -8.52
CA GLY A 111 -19.41 -9.12 -7.34
C GLY A 111 -17.89 -9.05 -7.20
N PHE A 112 -17.47 -8.88 -5.94
CA PHE A 112 -16.05 -8.65 -5.58
C PHE A 112 -15.55 -9.71 -4.61
N ALA A 113 -14.24 -9.94 -4.66
CA ALA A 113 -13.52 -10.76 -3.70
C ALA A 113 -12.25 -10.05 -3.20
N LEU A 114 -11.77 -10.45 -2.03
CA LEU A 114 -10.44 -10.10 -1.54
C LEU A 114 -9.46 -11.17 -2.03
N LEU A 115 -8.49 -10.75 -2.81
CA LEU A 115 -7.34 -11.56 -3.22
C LEU A 115 -6.14 -11.22 -2.34
N THR A 116 -5.57 -12.23 -1.70
CA THR A 116 -4.29 -12.11 -0.99
C THR A 116 -3.25 -12.97 -1.68
N LEU A 117 -2.15 -12.36 -2.11
CA LEU A 117 -0.97 -13.03 -2.64
C LEU A 117 0.18 -12.84 -1.67
N THR A 118 0.82 -13.92 -1.24
CA THR A 118 1.91 -13.88 -0.27
C THR A 118 3.19 -14.43 -0.88
N VAL A 119 4.33 -13.84 -0.53
CA VAL A 119 5.66 -14.30 -0.90
C VAL A 119 6.54 -14.29 0.35
N ALA A 120 7.14 -15.42 0.69
CA ALA A 120 8.20 -15.52 1.67
C ALA A 120 9.54 -15.22 0.98
N ALA A 121 10.31 -14.28 1.53
CA ALA A 121 11.58 -13.87 0.95
C ALA A 121 12.63 -13.52 2.03
N PRO A 122 13.93 -13.67 1.73
CA PRO A 122 14.99 -13.33 2.67
C PRO A 122 15.09 -11.82 2.97
N GLY A 123 14.55 -10.98 2.09
CA GLY A 123 14.57 -9.53 2.26
C GLY A 123 13.34 -8.85 1.69
N PRO A 124 12.95 -7.68 2.24
CA PRO A 124 11.71 -6.99 1.87
C PRO A 124 11.72 -6.49 0.43
N ILE A 125 12.85 -6.03 -0.07
CA ILE A 125 13.01 -5.50 -1.43
C ILE A 125 12.91 -6.63 -2.43
N HIS A 126 13.63 -7.72 -2.19
CA HIS A 126 13.62 -8.91 -3.04
C HIS A 126 12.22 -9.53 -3.10
N GLY A 127 11.56 -9.69 -1.95
CA GLY A 127 10.19 -10.17 -1.90
C GLY A 127 9.20 -9.28 -2.65
N HIS A 128 9.36 -7.97 -2.59
CA HIS A 128 8.54 -7.03 -3.35
C HIS A 128 8.75 -7.17 -4.87
N GLN A 129 9.99 -7.39 -5.32
CA GLN A 129 10.30 -7.63 -6.74
C GLN A 129 9.66 -8.93 -7.22
N ILE A 130 9.86 -10.03 -6.46
CA ILE A 130 9.24 -11.33 -6.76
C ILE A 130 7.72 -11.20 -6.85
N LEU A 131 7.09 -10.58 -5.83
CA LEU A 131 5.63 -10.42 -5.81
C LEU A 131 5.12 -9.66 -7.03
N ARG A 132 5.79 -8.57 -7.42
CA ARG A 132 5.43 -7.78 -8.61
C ARG A 132 5.51 -8.61 -9.88
N ASP A 133 6.62 -9.30 -10.09
CA ASP A 133 6.90 -10.02 -11.34
C ASP A 133 6.09 -11.31 -11.42
N ALA A 134 5.94 -12.02 -10.29
CA ALA A 134 5.08 -13.19 -10.17
C ALA A 134 3.59 -12.84 -10.39
N ARG A 135 3.11 -11.74 -9.80
CA ARG A 135 1.74 -11.23 -10.05
C ARG A 135 1.52 -10.93 -11.53
N ALA A 136 2.47 -10.24 -12.17
CA ALA A 136 2.36 -9.91 -13.60
C ALA A 136 2.29 -11.17 -14.46
N ARG A 137 3.00 -12.24 -14.09
CA ARG A 137 2.96 -13.54 -14.75
C ARG A 137 1.64 -14.28 -14.49
N LEU A 138 1.19 -14.31 -13.23
CA LEU A 138 -0.09 -14.93 -12.83
C LEU A 138 -1.26 -14.30 -13.58
N CYS A 139 -1.33 -12.96 -13.65
CA CYS A 139 -2.41 -12.23 -14.33
C CYS A 139 -2.45 -12.45 -15.86
N ARG A 140 -1.37 -12.96 -16.47
CA ARG A 140 -1.36 -13.39 -17.87
C ARG A 140 -1.95 -14.79 -18.08
N GLY A 141 -2.04 -15.58 -17.01
CA GLY A 141 -2.59 -16.94 -17.06
C GLY A 141 -4.08 -16.95 -17.42
N HIS A 142 -4.48 -17.92 -18.23
CA HIS A 142 -5.89 -18.08 -18.65
C HIS A 142 -6.82 -18.29 -17.45
N LEU A 143 -6.41 -19.12 -16.48
CA LEU A 143 -7.19 -19.42 -15.29
C LEU A 143 -7.55 -18.15 -14.51
N VAL A 144 -6.57 -17.28 -14.27
CA VAL A 144 -6.79 -16.04 -13.51
C VAL A 144 -7.71 -15.08 -14.27
N ARG A 145 -7.55 -14.99 -15.59
CA ARG A 145 -8.43 -14.14 -16.43
C ARG A 145 -9.87 -14.67 -16.50
N ALA A 146 -10.05 -15.98 -16.39
CA ALA A 146 -11.39 -16.57 -16.31
C ALA A 146 -12.10 -16.26 -14.98
N VAL A 147 -11.33 -15.99 -13.92
CA VAL A 147 -11.87 -15.76 -12.56
C VAL A 147 -11.91 -14.26 -12.21
N ILE A 148 -10.92 -13.49 -12.63
CA ILE A 148 -10.72 -12.10 -12.24
C ILE A 148 -10.80 -11.19 -13.46
N ALA A 149 -11.85 -10.37 -13.51
CA ALA A 149 -12.03 -9.37 -14.57
C ALA A 149 -11.14 -8.15 -14.38
N GLY A 150 -10.79 -7.83 -13.15
CA GLY A 150 -9.92 -6.71 -12.82
C GLY A 150 -9.75 -6.54 -11.31
N GLY A 151 -8.87 -5.63 -10.90
CA GLY A 151 -8.64 -5.41 -9.47
C GLY A 151 -7.69 -4.27 -9.17
N ASP A 152 -7.71 -3.85 -7.91
CA ASP A 152 -6.76 -2.88 -7.37
C ASP A 152 -6.31 -3.34 -5.98
N GLY A 153 -5.03 -3.17 -5.65
CA GLY A 153 -4.49 -3.71 -4.43
C GLY A 153 -3.32 -2.92 -3.86
N HIS A 154 -2.97 -3.25 -2.63
CA HIS A 154 -1.87 -2.64 -1.90
C HIS A 154 -0.90 -3.71 -1.41
N VAL A 155 0.40 -3.42 -1.52
CA VAL A 155 1.45 -4.32 -1.06
C VAL A 155 1.82 -3.97 0.37
N HIS A 156 1.85 -4.98 1.23
CA HIS A 156 2.33 -4.92 2.60
C HIS A 156 3.62 -5.70 2.72
N VAL A 157 4.48 -5.26 3.62
CA VAL A 157 5.78 -5.90 3.90
C VAL A 157 5.91 -6.03 5.40
N GLU A 158 5.98 -7.24 5.88
CA GLU A 158 6.07 -7.54 7.30
C GLU A 158 7.21 -8.52 7.57
N PRO A 159 7.98 -8.34 8.67
CA PRO A 159 8.91 -9.36 9.10
C PRO A 159 8.15 -10.61 9.50
N VAL A 160 8.69 -11.79 9.20
CA VAL A 160 8.15 -13.05 9.72
C VAL A 160 8.34 -13.05 11.23
N ARG A 161 7.26 -13.35 11.97
CA ARG A 161 7.31 -13.39 13.43
C ARG A 161 7.49 -14.84 13.88
N GLY A 162 8.49 -15.09 14.73
CA GLY A 162 8.77 -16.39 15.33
C GLY A 162 10.24 -16.52 15.72
N ALA A 163 10.56 -17.37 16.69
CA ALA A 163 11.92 -17.51 17.25
C ALA A 163 12.96 -18.00 16.21
N ASP A 164 12.50 -18.68 15.14
CA ASP A 164 13.37 -19.23 14.08
C ASP A 164 13.08 -18.63 12.70
N ALA A 165 12.43 -17.47 12.65
CA ALA A 165 11.92 -16.91 11.40
C ALA A 165 12.84 -15.81 10.86
N ASP A 166 13.91 -16.21 10.17
CA ASP A 166 14.67 -15.32 9.31
C ASP A 166 13.90 -15.09 8.01
N GLY A 167 13.41 -13.87 7.80
CA GLY A 167 12.80 -13.54 6.54
C GLY A 167 11.68 -12.51 6.61
N TRP A 168 11.12 -12.26 5.45
CA TRP A 168 10.06 -11.27 5.24
C TRP A 168 8.87 -11.89 4.54
N ASN A 169 7.70 -11.55 5.04
CA ASN A 169 6.44 -11.88 4.42
C ASN A 169 5.94 -10.66 3.63
N VAL A 170 6.00 -10.76 2.31
CA VAL A 170 5.54 -9.69 1.42
C VAL A 170 4.21 -10.13 0.82
N HIS A 171 3.17 -9.38 1.06
CA HIS A 171 1.84 -9.75 0.58
C HIS A 171 1.10 -8.59 -0.08
N LEU A 172 0.26 -8.94 -1.05
CA LEU A 172 -0.66 -8.05 -1.74
C LEU A 172 -2.07 -8.35 -1.24
N HIS A 173 -2.77 -7.35 -0.73
CA HIS A 173 -4.21 -7.38 -0.58
C HIS A 173 -4.83 -6.59 -1.74
N ALA A 174 -5.68 -7.25 -2.52
CA ALA A 174 -6.36 -6.65 -3.66
C ALA A 174 -7.86 -6.91 -3.61
N ILE A 175 -8.66 -5.89 -3.86
CA ILE A 175 -10.07 -6.08 -4.17
C ILE A 175 -10.16 -6.35 -5.66
N VAL A 176 -10.67 -7.52 -6.00
CA VAL A 176 -10.80 -7.98 -7.38
C VAL A 176 -12.26 -8.11 -7.75
N GLU A 177 -12.56 -7.75 -8.99
CA GLU A 177 -13.85 -7.99 -9.63
C GLU A 177 -13.87 -9.41 -10.20
N LEU A 178 -14.93 -10.16 -9.89
CA LEU A 178 -15.08 -11.54 -10.34
C LEU A 178 -15.67 -11.61 -11.75
N ALA A 179 -15.04 -12.40 -12.61
CA ALA A 179 -15.54 -12.72 -13.95
C ALA A 179 -16.59 -13.85 -13.92
N CYS A 180 -16.63 -14.63 -12.82
CA CYS A 180 -17.59 -15.69 -12.60
C CYS A 180 -17.97 -15.78 -11.11
N PRO A 181 -19.09 -16.42 -10.74
CA PRO A 181 -19.46 -16.61 -9.33
C PRO A 181 -18.38 -17.37 -8.56
N LEU A 182 -17.96 -16.84 -7.39
CA LEU A 182 -16.87 -17.43 -6.60
C LEU A 182 -17.10 -18.91 -6.24
N ARG A 183 -18.36 -19.33 -6.04
CA ARG A 183 -18.74 -20.73 -5.80
C ARG A 183 -18.37 -21.70 -6.95
N ARG A 184 -18.04 -21.17 -8.14
CA ARG A 184 -17.58 -21.95 -9.30
C ARG A 184 -16.06 -21.93 -9.45
N VAL A 185 -15.38 -21.22 -8.59
CA VAL A 185 -13.92 -21.08 -8.64
C VAL A 185 -13.30 -22.18 -7.77
N ASP A 186 -12.47 -23.00 -8.38
CA ASP A 186 -11.58 -23.86 -7.62
C ASP A 186 -10.37 -23.05 -7.14
N THR A 187 -10.40 -22.67 -5.87
CA THR A 187 -9.30 -21.92 -5.27
C THR A 187 -8.03 -22.74 -5.17
N SER A 188 -8.11 -24.07 -5.17
CA SER A 188 -6.95 -24.96 -5.16
C SER A 188 -6.16 -24.85 -6.47
N GLU A 189 -6.86 -24.77 -7.61
CA GLU A 189 -6.20 -24.55 -8.91
C GLU A 189 -5.47 -23.20 -8.96
N LEU A 190 -6.06 -22.15 -8.38
CA LEU A 190 -5.41 -20.84 -8.28
C LEU A 190 -4.18 -20.89 -7.37
N GLN A 191 -4.24 -21.64 -6.27
CA GLN A 191 -3.09 -21.85 -5.37
C GLN A 191 -1.96 -22.61 -6.06
N ILE A 192 -2.28 -23.67 -6.81
CA ILE A 192 -1.33 -24.44 -7.62
C ILE A 192 -0.68 -23.55 -8.68
N ALA A 193 -1.48 -22.75 -9.39
CA ALA A 193 -0.97 -21.80 -10.38
C ALA A 193 -0.04 -20.77 -9.74
N TRP A 194 -0.36 -20.25 -8.57
CA TRP A 194 0.50 -19.33 -7.83
C TRP A 194 1.81 -19.99 -7.39
N ALA A 195 1.74 -21.18 -6.80
CA ALA A 195 2.92 -21.95 -6.41
C ALA A 195 3.83 -22.24 -7.61
N GLY A 196 3.26 -22.63 -8.75
CA GLY A 196 3.99 -22.84 -9.99
C GLY A 196 4.68 -21.57 -10.51
N VAL A 197 4.02 -20.43 -10.42
CA VAL A 197 4.64 -19.14 -10.76
C VAL A 197 5.79 -18.81 -9.82
N LEU A 198 5.60 -18.97 -8.50
CA LEU A 198 6.66 -18.70 -7.51
C LEU A 198 7.86 -19.61 -7.63
N ALA A 199 7.69 -20.87 -8.05
CA ALA A 199 8.78 -21.81 -8.29
C ALA A 199 9.82 -21.30 -9.29
N HIS A 200 9.40 -20.51 -10.31
CA HIS A 200 10.33 -19.86 -11.25
C HIS A 200 11.24 -18.82 -10.60
N PHE A 201 10.87 -18.32 -9.45
CA PHE A 201 11.64 -17.34 -8.68
C PHE A 201 12.34 -17.97 -7.48
N GLY A 202 12.30 -19.31 -7.32
CA GLY A 202 12.81 -19.99 -6.14
C GLY A 202 12.13 -19.60 -4.84
N ALA A 203 10.90 -19.06 -4.92
CA ALA A 203 10.16 -18.52 -3.79
C ALA A 203 9.00 -19.43 -3.39
N LYS A 204 8.54 -19.24 -2.14
CA LYS A 204 7.33 -19.88 -1.60
C LYS A 204 6.31 -18.81 -1.22
N GLY A 205 5.05 -19.20 -1.18
CA GLY A 205 3.99 -18.29 -0.78
C GLY A 205 2.61 -18.93 -0.93
N SER A 206 1.57 -18.15 -0.67
CA SER A 206 0.19 -18.59 -0.75
C SER A 206 -0.67 -17.62 -1.54
N LEU A 207 -1.78 -18.13 -2.08
CA LEU A 207 -2.86 -17.37 -2.66
C LEU A 207 -4.14 -17.68 -1.88
N ASP A 208 -4.87 -16.65 -1.51
CA ASP A 208 -6.18 -16.76 -0.88
C ASP A 208 -7.16 -15.84 -1.62
N LEU A 209 -8.36 -16.35 -1.90
CA LEU A 209 -9.42 -15.62 -2.56
C LEU A 209 -10.72 -15.82 -1.77
N ARG A 210 -11.21 -14.74 -1.16
CA ARG A 210 -12.40 -14.78 -0.29
C ARG A 210 -13.47 -13.84 -0.79
N GLN A 211 -14.70 -14.33 -0.84
CA GLN A 211 -15.83 -13.46 -1.11
C GLN A 211 -16.05 -12.55 0.11
N GLN A 212 -16.10 -11.27 -0.14
CA GLN A 212 -16.45 -10.29 0.87
C GLN A 212 -17.96 -10.08 0.85
N GLY A 213 -18.65 -10.62 1.86
CA GLY A 213 -20.11 -10.57 1.95
C GLY A 213 -20.68 -9.17 2.15
N ASN A 214 -19.89 -8.21 2.67
CA ASN A 214 -20.35 -6.84 2.93
C ASN A 214 -19.19 -5.85 2.95
N LEU A 215 -18.58 -5.61 1.78
CA LEU A 215 -17.50 -4.62 1.61
C LEU A 215 -17.85 -3.23 2.19
N LYS A 216 -19.15 -2.87 2.21
CA LYS A 216 -19.62 -1.62 2.83
C LYS A 216 -19.35 -1.59 4.33
N ASN A 217 -19.49 -2.71 5.04
CA ASN A 217 -19.36 -2.72 6.50
C ASN A 217 -17.93 -2.80 7.00
N GLU A 218 -17.01 -3.47 6.31
CA GLU A 218 -15.62 -3.60 6.76
C GLU A 218 -14.74 -2.42 6.37
N PHE A 219 -14.89 -1.87 5.16
CA PHE A 219 -14.10 -0.72 4.70
C PHE A 219 -14.65 0.64 5.12
N PHE A 220 -15.94 0.73 5.43
CA PHE A 220 -16.61 2.00 5.75
C PHE A 220 -17.07 2.09 7.21
N ARG A 221 -17.08 0.99 7.96
CA ARG A 221 -17.55 0.95 9.35
C ARG A 221 -16.60 1.68 10.31
N ASP A 222 -15.33 1.62 10.02
CA ASP A 222 -14.33 2.30 10.85
C ASP A 222 -13.83 3.54 10.14
N GLY A 223 -14.33 4.70 10.56
CA GLY A 223 -13.65 5.97 10.34
C GLY A 223 -12.20 5.99 10.90
N ARG A 224 -11.69 4.84 11.33
CA ARG A 224 -10.37 4.53 11.86
C ARG A 224 -9.34 4.06 10.82
N ALA A 225 -9.55 4.32 9.52
CA ALA A 225 -8.47 4.19 8.53
C ALA A 225 -7.26 5.12 8.80
N SER A 226 -7.19 5.71 10.00
CA SER A 226 -6.12 6.60 10.46
C SER A 226 -5.19 6.01 11.53
N GLN A 227 -5.32 4.73 11.86
CA GLN A 227 -4.43 4.04 12.83
C GLN A 227 -3.79 2.81 12.18
N LEU A 228 -3.02 3.01 11.14
CA LEU A 228 -1.91 2.12 10.82
C LEU A 228 -0.65 2.76 11.39
N PRO A 229 0.16 1.96 12.14
CA PRO A 229 1.35 2.43 12.85
C PRO A 229 2.39 3.04 11.91
#